data_a0affb7c7c4dc380d3c343944ac3e147
#
_entry.id   a0affb7c7c4dc380d3c343944ac3e147
#
_cell.length_a   1.000
_cell.length_b   1.000
_cell.length_c   1.000
_cell.angle_alpha   90.00
_cell.angle_beta   90.00
_cell.angle_gamma   90.00
#
_symmetry.space_group_name_H-M   'P 1'
#
loop_
_entity.id
_entity.type
_entity.pdbx_description
1 polymer ?
#
loop_
_entity_poly.entity_id
_entity_poly.type
_entity_poly.pdbx_seq_one_letter_code
_entity_poly.pdbx_strand_id
1 'polypeptide(L)'
;RQELQKALSGKQASMGCSMSNYYQTVAGSCVPKDIETMMQLLYLNFTNIAKDEDSYKALMAQMELALKNKDLSPESVFGDSLSLTIYGHEARFAPMTLNTLKNVNYDRILQIWKERFANPGQFVYYFVGNFDEATIRPLIEKYIACLPKGKVENWKEVPSYVNGKVVSKFTNKSETPKAIAFEMWHAPMAYTLENDVLTDAAAQVLSMVYLKSIREDASAAYSVSASGKLRRLGNKAVAIVQSYCPMDPEKAELTVKLLAEGMNDNTVKMDADKVQKVKDLMLKNADLAAKNNGAWMSVLYTYIMTGVDFHTNYKKTIEAITPAKLAAHLKQIVAAGNHAEVIMTPAK
;
A
#
# COMPACT_ATOMS: atom_id res chain seq x y z
N ARG A 1 18.63 19.81 8.97
CA ARG A 1 18.58 18.37 9.22
C ARG A 1 19.66 17.90 10.21
N GLN A 2 20.93 18.27 10.00
CA GLN A 2 22.03 17.88 10.88
C GLN A 2 21.89 18.41 12.31
N GLU A 3 21.43 19.64 12.48
CA GLU A 3 21.18 20.25 13.80
C GLU A 3 20.09 19.50 14.57
N LEU A 4 18.99 19.12 13.90
CA LEU A 4 17.96 18.30 14.52
C LEU A 4 18.49 16.92 14.95
N GLN A 5 19.32 16.28 14.13
CA GLN A 5 19.96 15.03 14.51
C GLN A 5 20.87 15.17 15.73
N LYS A 6 21.61 16.27 15.82
CA LYS A 6 22.43 16.57 17.01
C LYS A 6 21.56 16.82 18.25
N ALA A 7 20.47 17.58 18.11
CA ALA A 7 19.56 17.88 19.21
C ALA A 7 18.84 16.60 19.73
N LEU A 8 18.63 15.62 18.87
CA LEU A 8 18.01 14.34 19.20
C LEU A 8 19.05 13.27 19.61
N SER A 9 20.33 13.62 19.73
CA SER A 9 21.35 12.68 20.16
C SER A 9 21.02 12.12 21.55
N GLY A 10 21.01 10.79 21.69
CA GLY A 10 20.60 10.10 22.91
C GLY A 10 19.07 10.00 23.16
N LYS A 11 18.25 10.55 22.28
CA LYS A 11 16.80 10.39 22.28
C LYS A 11 16.37 9.27 21.32
N GLN A 12 15.38 8.51 21.75
CA GLN A 12 14.72 7.51 20.91
C GLN A 12 13.31 7.98 20.57
N ALA A 13 13.23 9.05 19.80
CA ALA A 13 12.00 9.65 19.31
C ALA A 13 12.16 10.04 17.85
N SER A 14 11.15 9.80 17.06
CA SER A 14 11.08 10.18 15.66
C SER A 14 9.69 10.74 15.33
N MET A 15 9.63 11.64 14.37
CA MET A 15 8.38 12.17 13.80
C MET A 15 8.64 12.52 12.35
N GLY A 16 7.69 12.19 11.50
CA GLY A 16 7.72 12.53 10.08
C GLY A 16 6.34 12.88 9.56
N CYS A 17 6.32 13.69 8.52
CA CYS A 17 5.13 14.00 7.78
C CYS A 17 5.21 13.43 6.37
N SER A 18 4.09 13.01 5.85
CA SER A 18 3.97 12.54 4.47
C SER A 18 2.63 12.98 3.86
N MET A 19 2.64 13.12 2.55
CA MET A 19 1.44 13.31 1.75
C MET A 19 1.36 12.17 0.75
N SER A 20 0.27 11.43 0.77
CA SER A 20 -0.07 10.45 -0.26
C SER A 20 -1.07 11.04 -1.24
N ASN A 21 -1.49 10.26 -2.22
CA ASN A 21 -2.57 10.66 -3.13
C ASN A 21 -3.92 10.87 -2.43
N TYR A 22 -4.07 10.38 -1.19
CA TYR A 22 -5.34 10.37 -0.46
C TYR A 22 -5.30 11.08 0.89
N TYR A 23 -4.17 11.08 1.59
CA TYR A 23 -4.06 11.51 2.99
C TYR A 23 -2.80 12.31 3.26
N GLN A 24 -2.90 13.22 4.21
CA GLN A 24 -1.78 13.78 4.93
C GLN A 24 -1.61 13.01 6.23
N THR A 25 -0.38 12.65 6.55
CA THR A 25 -0.08 11.85 7.73
C THR A 25 1.08 12.48 8.49
N VAL A 26 0.94 12.60 9.80
CA VAL A 26 2.02 12.86 10.75
C VAL A 26 2.16 11.62 11.60
N ALA A 27 3.28 10.92 11.49
CA ALA A 27 3.50 9.68 12.20
C ALA A 27 4.87 9.68 12.89
N GLY A 28 4.91 9.12 14.09
CA GLY A 28 6.12 9.03 14.88
C GLY A 28 6.13 7.84 15.82
N SER A 29 7.28 7.59 16.40
CA SER A 29 7.46 6.58 17.43
C SER A 29 8.49 7.04 18.46
N CYS A 30 8.36 6.56 19.68
CA CYS A 30 9.32 6.82 20.74
C CYS A 30 9.32 5.70 21.78
N VAL A 31 10.34 5.68 22.62
CA VAL A 31 10.28 4.96 23.90
C VAL A 31 9.55 5.82 24.94
N PRO A 32 8.94 5.23 26.00
CA PRO A 32 8.12 5.98 26.97
C PRO A 32 8.83 7.20 27.58
N LYS A 33 10.11 7.12 27.89
CA LYS A 33 10.88 8.24 28.46
C LYS A 33 11.03 9.46 27.53
N ASP A 34 10.87 9.27 26.22
CA ASP A 34 11.06 10.31 25.20
C ASP A 34 9.74 10.76 24.54
N ILE A 35 8.58 10.44 25.17
CA ILE A 35 7.27 10.78 24.62
C ILE A 35 7.07 12.29 24.49
N GLU A 36 7.56 13.10 25.42
CA GLU A 36 7.49 14.57 25.32
C GLU A 36 8.32 15.07 24.13
N THR A 37 9.49 14.49 23.88
CA THR A 37 10.31 14.82 22.71
C THR A 37 9.55 14.55 21.41
N MET A 38 8.84 13.42 21.34
CA MET A 38 7.99 13.10 20.18
C MET A 38 6.85 14.13 20.01
N MET A 39 6.21 14.56 21.10
CA MET A 39 5.16 15.59 21.06
C MET A 39 5.69 16.96 20.63
N GLN A 40 6.91 17.34 21.06
CA GLN A 40 7.60 18.55 20.59
C GLN A 40 7.84 18.50 19.07
N LEU A 41 8.30 17.36 18.56
CA LEU A 41 8.50 17.15 17.12
C LEU A 41 7.16 17.24 16.36
N LEU A 42 6.08 16.66 16.90
CA LEU A 42 4.75 16.77 16.32
C LEU A 42 4.33 18.24 16.23
N TYR A 43 4.44 18.99 17.30
CA TYR A 43 4.11 20.41 17.34
C TYR A 43 4.88 21.23 16.31
N LEU A 44 6.20 21.00 16.20
CA LEU A 44 7.06 21.69 15.23
C LEU A 44 6.69 21.35 13.77
N ASN A 45 6.26 20.13 13.50
CA ASN A 45 5.81 19.75 12.16
C ASN A 45 4.54 20.51 11.71
N PHE A 46 3.70 20.96 12.63
CA PHE A 46 2.54 21.78 12.29
C PHE A 46 2.85 23.29 12.29
N THR A 47 3.79 23.75 13.10
CA THR A 47 3.95 25.18 13.39
C THR A 47 5.20 25.81 12.81
N ASN A 48 6.28 25.05 12.62
CA ASN A 48 7.57 25.63 12.24
C ASN A 48 8.37 24.74 11.29
N ILE A 49 8.13 24.90 9.99
CA ILE A 49 8.90 24.21 8.96
C ILE A 49 9.96 25.17 8.44
N ALA A 50 11.20 24.81 8.65
CA ALA A 50 12.34 25.56 8.13
C ALA A 50 12.63 25.18 6.66
N LYS A 51 12.95 26.19 5.86
CA LYS A 51 13.49 26.01 4.52
C LYS A 51 14.94 25.56 4.63
N ASP A 52 15.31 24.47 3.95
CA ASP A 52 16.67 23.91 3.90
C ASP A 52 17.09 23.74 2.43
N GLU A 53 17.70 24.78 1.88
CA GLU A 53 18.11 24.83 0.47
C GLU A 53 19.14 23.77 0.11
N ASP A 54 20.06 23.45 1.02
CA ASP A 54 21.11 22.48 0.75
C ASP A 54 20.57 21.05 0.72
N SER A 55 19.68 20.71 1.66
CA SER A 55 18.98 19.43 1.63
C SER A 55 18.06 19.31 0.39
N TYR A 56 17.41 20.38 -0.04
CA TYR A 56 16.60 20.39 -1.24
C TYR A 56 17.45 20.15 -2.49
N LYS A 57 18.55 20.89 -2.68
CA LYS A 57 19.47 20.72 -3.80
C LYS A 57 20.04 19.30 -3.87
N ALA A 58 20.46 18.75 -2.75
CA ALA A 58 20.94 17.37 -2.67
C ALA A 58 19.88 16.36 -3.08
N LEU A 59 18.64 16.53 -2.60
CA LEU A 59 17.51 15.67 -2.99
C LEU A 59 17.22 15.75 -4.49
N MET A 60 17.17 16.97 -5.06
CA MET A 60 16.92 17.16 -6.48
C MET A 60 17.99 16.53 -7.37
N ALA A 61 19.28 16.66 -6.99
CA ALA A 61 20.37 16.02 -7.70
C ALA A 61 20.28 14.49 -7.64
N GLN A 62 19.94 13.92 -6.48
CA GLN A 62 19.74 12.48 -6.32
C GLN A 62 18.57 11.98 -7.18
N MET A 63 17.44 12.70 -7.19
CA MET A 63 16.27 12.35 -8.00
C MET A 63 16.57 12.45 -9.51
N GLU A 64 17.31 13.48 -9.93
CA GLU A 64 17.71 13.63 -11.33
C GLU A 64 18.59 12.46 -11.78
N LEU A 65 19.57 12.05 -10.96
CA LEU A 65 20.42 10.89 -11.25
C LEU A 65 19.60 9.60 -11.32
N ALA A 66 18.68 9.39 -10.38
CA ALA A 66 17.81 8.23 -10.36
C ALA A 66 16.93 8.18 -11.63
N LEU A 67 16.36 9.32 -12.05
CA LEU A 67 15.52 9.40 -13.25
C LEU A 67 16.33 9.22 -14.54
N LYS A 68 17.58 9.71 -14.60
CA LYS A 68 18.47 9.47 -15.77
C LYS A 68 18.81 7.99 -15.94
N ASN A 69 18.90 7.26 -14.85
CA ASN A 69 19.25 5.83 -14.84
C ASN A 69 18.04 4.91 -14.77
N LYS A 70 16.83 5.46 -14.77
CA LYS A 70 15.59 4.72 -14.56
C LYS A 70 15.38 3.60 -15.58
N ASP A 71 15.66 3.88 -16.86
CA ASP A 71 15.49 2.92 -17.95
C ASP A 71 16.47 1.76 -17.91
N LEU A 72 17.53 1.86 -17.10
CA LEU A 72 18.47 0.77 -16.84
C LEU A 72 17.90 -0.30 -15.90
N SER A 73 16.81 0.02 -15.17
CA SER A 73 16.13 -0.92 -14.28
C SER A 73 14.84 -1.44 -14.94
N PRO A 74 14.80 -2.72 -15.36
CA PRO A 74 13.59 -3.33 -15.90
C PRO A 74 12.39 -3.22 -14.96
N GLU A 75 12.62 -3.34 -13.65
CA GLU A 75 11.57 -3.21 -12.64
C GLU A 75 10.98 -1.79 -12.58
N SER A 76 11.81 -0.76 -12.78
CA SER A 76 11.36 0.64 -12.82
C SER A 76 10.52 0.91 -14.07
N VAL A 77 10.96 0.43 -15.22
CA VAL A 77 10.21 0.55 -16.49
C VAL A 77 8.88 -0.20 -16.39
N PHE A 78 8.90 -1.42 -15.82
CA PHE A 78 7.70 -2.20 -15.55
C PHE A 78 6.73 -1.46 -14.62
N GLY A 79 7.23 -0.90 -13.52
CA GLY A 79 6.43 -0.15 -12.53
C GLY A 79 5.73 1.07 -13.15
N ASP A 80 6.40 1.78 -14.05
CA ASP A 80 5.79 2.91 -14.77
C ASP A 80 4.65 2.45 -15.67
N SER A 81 4.89 1.41 -16.50
CA SER A 81 3.88 0.84 -17.36
C SER A 81 2.69 0.30 -16.56
N LEU A 82 2.97 -0.37 -15.44
CA LEU A 82 1.95 -0.85 -14.53
C LEU A 82 1.08 0.30 -14.01
N SER A 83 1.70 1.36 -13.47
CA SER A 83 0.96 2.51 -12.94
C SER A 83 0.06 3.16 -13.99
N LEU A 84 0.59 3.39 -15.19
CA LEU A 84 -0.18 3.95 -16.31
C LEU A 84 -1.35 3.04 -16.72
N THR A 85 -1.12 1.74 -16.74
CA THR A 85 -2.13 0.76 -17.16
C THR A 85 -3.27 0.67 -16.16
N ILE A 86 -2.98 0.54 -14.86
CA ILE A 86 -4.03 0.32 -13.86
C ILE A 86 -4.80 1.59 -13.47
N TYR A 87 -4.21 2.78 -13.68
CA TYR A 87 -4.84 4.06 -13.35
C TYR A 87 -5.24 4.90 -14.58
N GLY A 88 -5.08 4.38 -15.80
CA GLY A 88 -5.57 5.02 -17.03
C GLY A 88 -4.96 6.39 -17.30
N HIS A 89 -3.66 6.57 -17.06
CA HIS A 89 -2.95 7.84 -17.23
C HIS A 89 -3.45 8.99 -16.32
N GLU A 90 -4.12 8.66 -15.22
CA GLU A 90 -4.50 9.65 -14.20
C GLU A 90 -3.27 10.39 -13.67
N ALA A 91 -3.27 11.70 -13.71
CA ALA A 91 -2.10 12.54 -13.40
C ALA A 91 -1.52 12.32 -11.99
N ARG A 92 -2.36 11.95 -11.00
CA ARG A 92 -1.92 11.65 -9.63
C ARG A 92 -1.04 10.42 -9.51
N PHE A 93 -1.16 9.50 -10.46
CA PHE A 93 -0.44 8.24 -10.48
C PHE A 93 0.58 8.18 -11.61
N ALA A 94 0.72 9.28 -12.37
CA ALA A 94 1.70 9.36 -13.44
C ALA A 94 3.12 9.21 -12.88
N PRO A 95 3.97 8.41 -13.52
CA PRO A 95 5.36 8.29 -13.16
C PRO A 95 6.09 9.64 -13.23
N MET A 96 7.00 9.87 -12.30
CA MET A 96 7.86 11.04 -12.34
C MET A 96 8.86 10.92 -13.51
N THR A 97 9.04 12.03 -14.24
CA THR A 97 9.97 12.15 -15.36
C THR A 97 10.98 13.27 -15.11
N LEU A 98 12.07 13.33 -15.88
CA LEU A 98 13.00 14.45 -15.83
C LEU A 98 12.30 15.79 -16.15
N ASN A 99 11.29 15.78 -17.02
CA ASN A 99 10.53 16.99 -17.30
C ASN A 99 9.66 17.43 -16.13
N THR A 100 8.97 16.51 -15.46
CA THR A 100 8.20 16.82 -14.24
C THR A 100 9.11 17.28 -13.11
N LEU A 101 10.30 16.69 -12.97
CA LEU A 101 11.28 17.10 -11.97
C LEU A 101 11.76 18.54 -12.17
N LYS A 102 12.02 18.96 -13.42
CA LYS A 102 12.43 20.35 -13.75
C LYS A 102 11.38 21.39 -13.38
N ASN A 103 10.12 21.01 -13.31
CA ASN A 103 9.00 21.89 -12.95
C ASN A 103 8.75 21.94 -11.43
N VAL A 104 9.52 21.20 -10.63
CA VAL A 104 9.39 21.24 -9.16
C VAL A 104 9.90 22.57 -8.64
N ASN A 105 9.07 23.26 -7.87
CA ASN A 105 9.39 24.54 -7.25
C ASN A 105 9.35 24.42 -5.72
N TYR A 106 10.46 24.73 -5.07
CA TYR A 106 10.61 24.55 -3.62
C TYR A 106 9.66 25.45 -2.81
N ASP A 107 9.50 26.70 -3.22
CA ASP A 107 8.60 27.63 -2.52
C ASP A 107 7.13 27.16 -2.65
N ARG A 108 6.76 26.62 -3.82
CA ARG A 108 5.43 26.01 -4.00
C ARG A 108 5.24 24.75 -3.15
N ILE A 109 6.28 23.91 -2.97
CA ILE A 109 6.24 22.77 -2.04
C ILE A 109 5.96 23.25 -0.62
N LEU A 110 6.67 24.26 -0.15
CA LEU A 110 6.48 24.83 1.19
C LEU A 110 5.09 25.46 1.35
N GLN A 111 4.58 26.10 0.30
CA GLN A 111 3.23 26.65 0.29
C GLN A 111 2.18 25.54 0.41
N ILE A 112 2.28 24.48 -0.40
CA ILE A 112 1.39 23.30 -0.35
C ILE A 112 1.43 22.66 1.03
N TRP A 113 2.62 22.54 1.61
CA TRP A 113 2.77 22.04 2.97
C TRP A 113 1.96 22.88 3.95
N LYS A 114 2.18 24.19 3.96
CA LYS A 114 1.44 25.12 4.83
C LYS A 114 -0.07 25.00 4.63
N GLU A 115 -0.54 24.94 3.37
CA GLU A 115 -1.96 24.78 3.05
C GLU A 115 -2.53 23.46 3.60
N ARG A 116 -1.79 22.34 3.45
CA ARG A 116 -2.29 21.01 3.85
C ARG A 116 -2.20 20.73 5.35
N PHE A 117 -1.29 21.37 6.07
CA PHE A 117 -1.10 21.22 7.51
C PHE A 117 -1.58 22.44 8.32
N ALA A 118 -2.19 23.42 7.68
CA ALA A 118 -2.69 24.65 8.34
C ALA A 118 -3.83 24.42 9.34
N ASN A 119 -4.53 23.30 9.24
CA ASN A 119 -5.65 22.94 10.09
C ASN A 119 -5.41 21.65 10.88
N PRO A 120 -4.56 21.67 11.92
CA PRO A 120 -4.32 20.49 12.77
C PRO A 120 -5.60 19.92 13.39
N GLY A 121 -6.62 20.73 13.60
CA GLY A 121 -7.90 20.31 14.17
C GLY A 121 -8.76 19.41 13.27
N GLN A 122 -8.38 19.21 12.01
CA GLN A 122 -9.04 18.22 11.13
C GLN A 122 -8.37 16.86 11.17
N PHE A 123 -7.17 16.74 11.78
CA PHE A 123 -6.47 15.48 11.93
C PHE A 123 -7.10 14.66 13.06
N VAL A 124 -7.08 13.34 12.90
CA VAL A 124 -7.41 12.41 13.98
C VAL A 124 -6.12 11.91 14.58
N TYR A 125 -5.96 12.13 15.87
CA TYR A 125 -4.78 11.71 16.63
C TYR A 125 -5.08 10.45 17.39
N TYR A 126 -4.24 9.44 17.25
CA TYR A 126 -4.34 8.19 17.99
C TYR A 126 -2.97 7.66 18.36
N PHE A 127 -2.88 7.08 19.54
CA PHE A 127 -1.66 6.61 20.16
C PHE A 127 -1.80 5.14 20.52
N VAL A 128 -0.75 4.37 20.27
CA VAL A 128 -0.70 2.95 20.62
C VAL A 128 0.64 2.66 21.26
N GLY A 129 0.64 2.05 22.44
CA GLY A 129 1.87 1.69 23.12
C GLY A 129 1.72 1.60 24.63
N ASN A 130 2.85 1.51 25.32
CA ASN A 130 2.92 1.46 26.77
C ASN A 130 3.01 2.88 27.36
N PHE A 131 1.87 3.45 27.70
CA PHE A 131 1.73 4.73 28.38
C PHE A 131 0.44 4.73 29.23
N ASP A 132 0.37 5.60 30.21
CA ASP A 132 -0.84 5.85 30.99
C ASP A 132 -1.48 7.20 30.64
N GLU A 133 -2.76 7.34 30.95
CA GLU A 133 -3.53 8.54 30.64
C GLU A 133 -3.04 9.76 31.41
N ALA A 134 -2.60 9.58 32.65
CA ALA A 134 -2.12 10.68 33.49
C ALA A 134 -0.83 11.31 32.92
N THR A 135 0.01 10.50 32.30
CA THR A 135 1.24 10.96 31.64
C THR A 135 0.98 11.61 30.28
N ILE A 136 0.11 11.00 29.45
CA ILE A 136 -0.05 11.49 28.06
C ILE A 136 -1.02 12.66 27.95
N ARG A 137 -2.05 12.75 28.79
CA ARG A 137 -3.08 13.82 28.74
C ARG A 137 -2.48 15.22 28.84
N PRO A 138 -1.61 15.57 29.81
CA PRO A 138 -0.99 16.89 29.86
C PRO A 138 -0.16 17.22 28.61
N LEU A 139 0.48 16.23 28.01
CA LEU A 139 1.26 16.40 26.78
C LEU A 139 0.35 16.67 25.57
N ILE A 140 -0.79 15.98 25.47
CA ILE A 140 -1.80 16.24 24.45
C ILE A 140 -2.35 17.66 24.59
N GLU A 141 -2.69 18.09 25.81
CA GLU A 141 -3.17 19.45 26.09
C GLU A 141 -2.12 20.50 25.71
N LYS A 142 -0.85 20.25 26.05
CA LYS A 142 0.27 21.17 25.79
C LYS A 142 0.66 21.28 24.31
N TYR A 143 0.68 20.18 23.56
CA TYR A 143 1.27 20.12 22.22
C TYR A 143 0.27 19.92 21.08
N ILE A 144 -0.95 19.43 21.36
CA ILE A 144 -1.97 19.16 20.35
C ILE A 144 -3.19 20.08 20.54
N ALA A 145 -3.75 20.16 21.74
CA ALA A 145 -4.96 20.93 21.96
C ALA A 145 -4.76 22.45 21.78
N CYS A 146 -3.54 22.95 21.91
CA CYS A 146 -3.17 24.32 21.63
C CYS A 146 -3.01 24.67 20.14
N LEU A 147 -3.01 23.66 19.26
CA LEU A 147 -2.85 23.88 17.81
C LEU A 147 -4.10 24.54 17.20
N PRO A 148 -3.94 25.34 16.14
CA PRO A 148 -5.07 26.04 15.52
C PRO A 148 -6.09 25.06 14.94
N LYS A 149 -7.37 25.46 15.04
CA LYS A 149 -8.49 24.72 14.48
C LYS A 149 -9.18 25.57 13.41
N GLY A 150 -9.25 25.02 12.21
CA GLY A 150 -9.95 25.62 11.08
C GLY A 150 -11.21 24.84 10.70
N LYS A 151 -11.78 25.19 9.56
CA LYS A 151 -12.93 24.49 8.98
C LYS A 151 -12.46 23.17 8.40
N VAL A 152 -13.18 22.08 8.69
CA VAL A 152 -12.92 20.75 8.14
C VAL A 152 -13.15 20.78 6.62
N GLU A 153 -12.19 20.29 5.86
CA GLU A 153 -12.28 20.15 4.41
C GLU A 153 -13.17 18.98 4.03
N ASN A 154 -13.95 19.16 2.97
CA ASN A 154 -14.73 18.07 2.43
C ASN A 154 -13.84 17.15 1.59
N TRP A 155 -14.07 15.87 1.74
CA TRP A 155 -13.46 14.84 0.92
C TRP A 155 -13.85 15.00 -0.55
N LYS A 156 -12.87 14.93 -1.43
CA LYS A 156 -13.10 14.84 -2.87
C LYS A 156 -13.01 13.39 -3.32
N GLU A 157 -13.86 13.01 -4.28
CA GLU A 157 -13.78 11.70 -4.88
C GLU A 157 -12.42 11.51 -5.57
N VAL A 158 -11.83 10.34 -5.37
CA VAL A 158 -10.53 10.01 -5.92
C VAL A 158 -10.71 9.00 -7.05
N PRO A 159 -9.97 9.14 -8.15
CA PRO A 159 -9.97 8.15 -9.22
C PRO A 159 -9.63 6.76 -8.70
N SER A 160 -10.37 5.78 -9.20
CA SER A 160 -10.15 4.36 -8.93
C SER A 160 -9.35 3.73 -10.08
N TYR A 161 -9.24 2.42 -10.07
CA TYR A 161 -8.65 1.66 -11.16
C TYR A 161 -9.48 1.75 -12.44
N VAL A 162 -8.85 1.53 -13.59
CA VAL A 162 -9.52 1.48 -14.90
C VAL A 162 -10.49 0.29 -14.92
N ASN A 163 -11.71 0.54 -15.38
CA ASN A 163 -12.71 -0.50 -15.55
C ASN A 163 -12.52 -1.26 -16.87
N GLY A 164 -13.02 -2.49 -16.91
CA GLY A 164 -12.93 -3.37 -18.05
C GLY A 164 -11.56 -4.07 -18.15
N LYS A 165 -11.32 -4.72 -19.29
CA LYS A 165 -10.05 -5.41 -19.55
C LYS A 165 -9.06 -4.44 -20.20
N VAL A 166 -7.91 -4.26 -19.54
CA VAL A 166 -6.78 -3.49 -20.06
C VAL A 166 -5.54 -4.36 -20.11
N VAL A 167 -4.80 -4.27 -21.22
CA VAL A 167 -3.61 -5.09 -21.46
C VAL A 167 -2.48 -4.22 -21.95
N SER A 168 -1.33 -4.31 -21.30
CA SER A 168 -0.08 -3.71 -21.73
C SER A 168 0.97 -4.79 -21.93
N LYS A 169 1.40 -4.99 -23.18
CA LYS A 169 2.51 -5.91 -23.54
C LYS A 169 3.59 -5.12 -24.21
N PHE A 170 4.80 -5.20 -23.68
CA PHE A 170 5.93 -4.45 -24.23
C PHE A 170 7.25 -5.19 -24.03
N THR A 171 8.25 -4.73 -24.75
CA THR A 171 9.62 -5.26 -24.61
C THR A 171 10.52 -4.23 -23.95
N ASN A 172 11.47 -4.68 -23.15
CA ASN A 172 12.49 -3.83 -22.55
C ASN A 172 13.89 -4.34 -22.92
N LYS A 173 14.76 -3.41 -23.30
CA LYS A 173 16.17 -3.69 -23.57
C LYS A 173 16.97 -3.44 -22.29
N SER A 174 17.55 -4.47 -21.73
CA SER A 174 18.41 -4.40 -20.55
C SER A 174 19.59 -5.35 -20.69
N GLU A 175 20.68 -5.07 -19.98
CA GLU A 175 21.87 -5.94 -19.96
C GLU A 175 21.55 -7.34 -19.45
N THR A 176 20.66 -7.45 -18.48
CA THR A 176 20.15 -8.73 -17.98
C THR A 176 18.72 -8.93 -18.46
N PRO A 177 18.47 -9.87 -19.38
CA PRO A 177 17.12 -10.15 -19.86
C PRO A 177 16.18 -10.55 -18.72
N LYS A 178 15.06 -9.84 -18.59
CA LYS A 178 14.01 -10.12 -17.59
C LYS A 178 12.65 -10.12 -18.24
N ALA A 179 11.81 -11.05 -17.81
CA ALA A 179 10.39 -11.03 -18.10
C ALA A 179 9.60 -10.91 -16.79
N ILE A 180 8.54 -10.12 -16.81
CA ILE A 180 7.67 -9.90 -15.65
C ILE A 180 6.23 -9.91 -16.12
N ALA A 181 5.37 -10.65 -15.42
CA ALA A 181 3.92 -10.61 -15.59
C ALA A 181 3.26 -10.06 -14.31
N PHE A 182 2.26 -9.23 -14.49
CA PHE A 182 1.36 -8.77 -13.45
C PHE A 182 -0.08 -8.90 -13.94
N GLU A 183 -0.93 -9.41 -13.08
CA GLU A 183 -2.38 -9.43 -13.29
C GLU A 183 -3.08 -8.85 -12.08
N MET A 184 -4.13 -8.08 -12.32
CA MET A 184 -4.98 -7.53 -11.28
C MET A 184 -6.44 -7.66 -11.68
N TRP A 185 -7.20 -8.31 -10.81
CA TRP A 185 -8.65 -8.39 -10.90
C TRP A 185 -9.25 -7.52 -9.80
N HIS A 186 -10.29 -6.76 -10.11
CA HIS A 186 -10.94 -5.96 -9.10
C HIS A 186 -12.45 -5.85 -9.32
N ALA A 187 -13.18 -5.70 -8.22
CA ALA A 187 -14.63 -5.54 -8.23
C ALA A 187 -15.09 -4.55 -7.17
N PRO A 188 -16.10 -3.71 -7.45
CA PRO A 188 -16.82 -3.01 -6.41
C PRO A 188 -17.41 -4.01 -5.42
N MET A 189 -17.23 -3.76 -4.12
CA MET A 189 -17.67 -4.68 -3.08
C MET A 189 -17.99 -3.94 -1.79
N ALA A 190 -18.93 -4.44 -0.98
CA ALA A 190 -19.23 -3.86 0.31
C ALA A 190 -17.99 -3.92 1.23
N TYR A 191 -17.73 -2.81 1.93
CA TYR A 191 -16.59 -2.74 2.85
C TYR A 191 -16.94 -3.41 4.17
N THR A 192 -16.72 -4.71 4.24
CA THR A 192 -17.01 -5.55 5.39
C THR A 192 -15.82 -6.39 5.76
N LEU A 193 -15.74 -6.80 7.04
CA LEU A 193 -14.72 -7.72 7.52
C LEU A 193 -14.73 -9.04 6.75
N GLU A 194 -15.92 -9.60 6.45
CA GLU A 194 -16.03 -10.85 5.71
C GLU A 194 -15.41 -10.73 4.32
N ASN A 195 -15.73 -9.67 3.57
CA ASN A 195 -15.17 -9.47 2.24
C ASN A 195 -13.66 -9.23 2.27
N ASP A 196 -13.13 -8.54 3.28
CA ASP A 196 -11.68 -8.35 3.43
C ASP A 196 -10.97 -9.68 3.67
N VAL A 197 -11.46 -10.46 4.63
CA VAL A 197 -10.92 -11.78 4.97
C VAL A 197 -11.01 -12.75 3.80
N LEU A 198 -12.13 -12.79 3.08
CA LEU A 198 -12.31 -13.66 1.91
C LEU A 198 -11.37 -13.24 0.76
N THR A 199 -11.18 -11.93 0.53
CA THR A 199 -10.28 -11.43 -0.52
C THR A 199 -8.83 -11.81 -0.23
N ASP A 200 -8.37 -11.61 1.01
CA ASP A 200 -7.01 -11.97 1.43
C ASP A 200 -6.80 -13.50 1.38
N ALA A 201 -7.71 -14.27 1.96
CA ALA A 201 -7.61 -15.73 1.98
C ALA A 201 -7.61 -16.34 0.58
N ALA A 202 -8.48 -15.86 -0.32
CA ALA A 202 -8.52 -16.35 -1.71
C ALA A 202 -7.20 -16.10 -2.44
N ALA A 203 -6.60 -14.94 -2.26
CA ALA A 203 -5.30 -14.62 -2.85
C ALA A 203 -4.15 -15.45 -2.26
N GLN A 204 -4.17 -15.74 -0.96
CA GLN A 204 -3.19 -16.62 -0.33
C GLN A 204 -3.29 -18.05 -0.88
N VAL A 205 -4.50 -18.59 -1.11
CA VAL A 205 -4.70 -19.89 -1.78
C VAL A 205 -4.14 -19.85 -3.19
N LEU A 206 -4.46 -18.80 -3.97
CA LEU A 206 -3.90 -18.60 -5.32
C LEU A 206 -2.37 -18.56 -5.31
N SER A 207 -1.77 -17.87 -4.34
CA SER A 207 -0.31 -17.84 -4.21
C SER A 207 0.29 -19.25 -4.06
N MET A 208 -0.37 -20.11 -3.29
CA MET A 208 0.05 -21.52 -3.14
C MET A 208 -0.16 -22.33 -4.43
N VAL A 209 -1.22 -22.07 -5.18
CA VAL A 209 -1.48 -22.70 -6.49
C VAL A 209 -0.39 -22.30 -7.48
N TYR A 210 -0.10 -21.01 -7.59
CA TYR A 210 0.93 -20.51 -8.51
C TYR A 210 2.34 -20.98 -8.15
N LEU A 211 2.65 -21.03 -6.85
CA LEU A 211 3.93 -21.57 -6.39
C LEU A 211 4.13 -23.00 -6.89
N LYS A 212 3.09 -23.83 -6.78
CA LYS A 212 3.14 -25.21 -7.24
C LYS A 212 3.21 -25.29 -8.77
N SER A 213 2.26 -24.72 -9.49
CA SER A 213 2.15 -24.89 -10.95
C SER A 213 3.26 -24.18 -11.73
N ILE A 214 3.66 -22.97 -11.33
CA ILE A 214 4.60 -22.14 -12.08
C ILE A 214 6.05 -22.39 -11.64
N ARG A 215 6.29 -22.41 -10.32
CA ARG A 215 7.65 -22.58 -9.81
C ARG A 215 8.07 -24.03 -9.74
N GLU A 216 7.26 -24.91 -9.10
CA GLU A 216 7.66 -26.28 -8.82
C GLU A 216 7.49 -27.19 -10.04
N ASP A 217 6.29 -27.20 -10.63
CA ASP A 217 5.97 -28.13 -11.73
C ASP A 217 6.55 -27.66 -13.07
N ALA A 218 6.38 -26.38 -13.43
CA ALA A 218 6.85 -25.84 -14.72
C ALA A 218 8.28 -25.29 -14.67
N SER A 219 8.84 -25.02 -13.50
CA SER A 219 10.11 -24.30 -13.32
C SER A 219 10.20 -23.03 -14.19
N ALA A 220 9.07 -22.29 -14.27
CA ALA A 220 8.94 -21.14 -15.16
C ALA A 220 9.23 -19.80 -14.47
N ALA A 221 9.34 -19.80 -13.13
CA ALA A 221 9.69 -18.63 -12.35
C ALA A 221 10.41 -19.04 -11.07
N TYR A 222 11.29 -18.16 -10.57
CA TYR A 222 11.92 -18.34 -9.26
C TYR A 222 10.94 -18.01 -8.12
N SER A 223 10.14 -17.00 -8.31
CA SER A 223 9.13 -16.56 -7.35
C SER A 223 7.85 -16.14 -8.05
N VAL A 224 6.74 -16.43 -7.43
CA VAL A 224 5.42 -15.95 -7.84
C VAL A 224 4.59 -15.73 -6.59
N SER A 225 3.80 -14.69 -6.58
CA SER A 225 2.93 -14.39 -5.45
C SER A 225 1.59 -13.83 -5.92
N ALA A 226 0.55 -14.12 -5.16
CA ALA A 226 -0.72 -13.42 -5.25
C ALA A 226 -1.04 -12.75 -3.92
N SER A 227 -1.70 -11.61 -3.97
CA SER A 227 -2.15 -10.88 -2.80
C SER A 227 -3.55 -10.32 -3.03
N GLY A 228 -4.33 -10.24 -1.97
CA GLY A 228 -5.70 -9.74 -1.99
C GLY A 228 -5.94 -8.68 -0.94
N LYS A 229 -6.77 -7.70 -1.26
CA LYS A 229 -7.11 -6.63 -0.33
C LYS A 229 -8.44 -5.98 -0.68
N LEU A 230 -9.25 -5.71 0.33
CA LEU A 230 -10.40 -4.83 0.21
C LEU A 230 -9.97 -3.39 0.53
N ARG A 231 -10.02 -2.52 -0.45
CA ARG A 231 -9.67 -1.09 -0.29
C ARG A 231 -10.91 -0.23 -0.26
N ARG A 232 -10.94 0.73 0.64
CA ARG A 232 -11.91 1.82 0.60
C ARG A 232 -11.25 3.07 0.01
N LEU A 233 -11.86 3.58 -1.05
CA LEU A 233 -11.46 4.79 -1.76
C LEU A 233 -12.62 5.78 -1.68
N GLY A 234 -12.57 6.68 -0.69
CA GLY A 234 -13.68 7.58 -0.39
C GLY A 234 -14.92 6.79 0.04
N ASN A 235 -16.02 6.95 -0.70
CA ASN A 235 -17.28 6.25 -0.46
C ASN A 235 -17.38 4.91 -1.19
N LYS A 236 -16.39 4.56 -2.01
CA LYS A 236 -16.36 3.31 -2.78
C LYS A 236 -15.42 2.32 -2.12
N ALA A 237 -15.77 1.06 -2.16
CA ALA A 237 -14.88 -0.03 -1.77
C ALA A 237 -14.68 -1.00 -2.93
N VAL A 238 -13.45 -1.48 -3.06
CA VAL A 238 -13.00 -2.32 -4.17
C VAL A 238 -12.20 -3.48 -3.62
N ALA A 239 -12.64 -4.70 -3.89
CA ALA A 239 -11.83 -5.89 -3.68
C ALA A 239 -10.84 -6.04 -4.84
N ILE A 240 -9.61 -6.33 -4.52
CA ILE A 240 -8.50 -6.48 -5.47
C ILE A 240 -7.83 -7.81 -5.20
N VAL A 241 -7.61 -8.58 -6.25
CA VAL A 241 -6.70 -9.74 -6.24
C VAL A 241 -5.69 -9.52 -7.35
N GLN A 242 -4.42 -9.57 -6.99
CA GLN A 242 -3.33 -9.33 -7.94
C GLN A 242 -2.24 -10.39 -7.81
N SER A 243 -1.55 -10.67 -8.91
CA SER A 243 -0.39 -11.54 -8.95
C SER A 243 0.80 -10.82 -9.57
N TYR A 244 2.00 -11.16 -9.09
CA TYR A 244 3.27 -10.67 -9.62
C TYR A 244 4.21 -11.85 -9.81
N CYS A 245 4.76 -11.96 -11.01
CA CYS A 245 5.60 -13.07 -11.40
C CYS A 245 6.80 -12.61 -12.24
N PRO A 246 7.99 -12.42 -11.65
CA PRO A 246 9.23 -12.40 -12.43
C PRO A 246 9.48 -13.81 -12.96
N MET A 247 9.54 -13.96 -14.27
CA MET A 247 9.52 -15.24 -14.95
C MET A 247 10.72 -15.42 -15.89
N ASP A 248 10.97 -16.65 -16.25
CA ASP A 248 11.90 -17.00 -17.31
C ASP A 248 11.39 -16.44 -18.65
N PRO A 249 12.17 -15.63 -19.37
CA PRO A 249 11.77 -15.10 -20.66
C PRO A 249 11.34 -16.14 -21.68
N GLU A 250 11.98 -17.31 -21.70
CA GLU A 250 11.68 -18.41 -22.63
C GLU A 250 10.34 -19.09 -22.30
N LYS A 251 9.89 -18.97 -21.05
CA LYS A 251 8.64 -19.56 -20.54
C LYS A 251 7.53 -18.51 -20.30
N ALA A 252 7.68 -17.30 -20.81
CA ALA A 252 6.75 -16.21 -20.54
C ALA A 252 5.31 -16.54 -20.95
N GLU A 253 5.09 -17.10 -22.14
CA GLU A 253 3.74 -17.49 -22.61
C GLU A 253 3.13 -18.58 -21.72
N LEU A 254 3.91 -19.59 -21.35
CA LEU A 254 3.47 -20.66 -20.44
C LEU A 254 3.08 -20.06 -19.07
N THR A 255 3.90 -19.16 -18.53
CA THR A 255 3.63 -18.54 -17.23
C THR A 255 2.33 -17.75 -17.22
N VAL A 256 2.10 -16.92 -18.23
CA VAL A 256 0.85 -16.14 -18.37
C VAL A 256 -0.35 -17.07 -18.49
N LYS A 257 -0.23 -18.16 -19.25
CA LYS A 257 -1.27 -19.18 -19.34
C LYS A 257 -1.58 -19.81 -17.97
N LEU A 258 -0.55 -20.22 -17.22
CA LEU A 258 -0.71 -20.82 -15.89
C LEU A 258 -1.31 -19.86 -14.85
N LEU A 259 -1.01 -18.55 -14.94
CA LEU A 259 -1.65 -17.52 -14.11
C LEU A 259 -3.16 -17.47 -14.38
N ALA A 260 -3.55 -17.41 -15.67
CA ALA A 260 -4.94 -17.37 -16.08
C ALA A 260 -5.71 -18.67 -15.71
N GLU A 261 -5.11 -19.84 -15.93
CA GLU A 261 -5.68 -21.13 -15.55
C GLU A 261 -5.89 -21.21 -14.05
N GLY A 262 -4.89 -20.89 -13.23
CA GLY A 262 -5.00 -20.92 -11.79
C GLY A 262 -6.09 -19.98 -11.25
N MET A 263 -6.24 -18.78 -11.83
CA MET A 263 -7.33 -17.89 -11.49
C MET A 263 -8.69 -18.53 -11.82
N ASN A 264 -8.88 -18.99 -13.05
CA ASN A 264 -10.14 -19.55 -13.52
C ASN A 264 -10.54 -20.79 -12.73
N ASP A 265 -9.64 -21.75 -12.53
CA ASP A 265 -9.90 -22.99 -11.81
C ASP A 265 -10.35 -22.71 -10.36
N ASN A 266 -9.73 -21.74 -9.69
CA ASN A 266 -10.08 -21.39 -8.32
C ASN A 266 -11.44 -20.63 -8.20
N THR A 267 -11.97 -20.07 -9.28
CA THR A 267 -13.36 -19.55 -9.30
C THR A 267 -14.40 -20.67 -9.28
N VAL A 268 -14.00 -21.88 -9.68
CA VAL A 268 -14.87 -23.07 -9.71
C VAL A 268 -14.73 -23.89 -8.44
N LYS A 269 -13.50 -24.19 -8.06
CA LYS A 269 -13.22 -25.03 -6.89
C LYS A 269 -11.86 -24.69 -6.29
N MET A 270 -11.84 -24.41 -5.01
CA MET A 270 -10.59 -24.28 -4.26
C MET A 270 -10.22 -25.57 -3.53
N ASP A 271 -8.92 -25.85 -3.48
CA ASP A 271 -8.35 -26.99 -2.77
C ASP A 271 -8.54 -26.86 -1.26
N ALA A 272 -9.21 -27.85 -0.64
CA ALA A 272 -9.58 -27.81 0.76
C ALA A 272 -8.35 -27.80 1.70
N ASP A 273 -7.28 -28.53 1.35
CA ASP A 273 -6.07 -28.59 2.15
C ASP A 273 -5.32 -27.26 2.14
N LYS A 274 -5.27 -26.59 0.98
CA LYS A 274 -4.69 -25.24 0.87
C LYS A 274 -5.51 -24.23 1.65
N VAL A 275 -6.84 -24.30 1.56
CA VAL A 275 -7.73 -23.43 2.34
C VAL A 275 -7.50 -23.63 3.84
N GLN A 276 -7.37 -24.87 4.31
CA GLN A 276 -7.10 -25.12 5.73
C GLN A 276 -5.74 -24.55 6.15
N LYS A 277 -4.69 -24.75 5.37
CA LYS A 277 -3.36 -24.16 5.64
C LYS A 277 -3.39 -22.64 5.71
N VAL A 278 -4.14 -21.98 4.83
CA VAL A 278 -4.31 -20.52 4.85
C VAL A 278 -5.06 -20.09 6.12
N LYS A 279 -6.14 -20.77 6.52
CA LYS A 279 -6.85 -20.47 7.76
C LYS A 279 -5.93 -20.58 8.98
N ASP A 280 -5.16 -21.65 9.07
CA ASP A 280 -4.24 -21.86 10.20
C ASP A 280 -3.16 -20.77 10.26
N LEU A 281 -2.62 -20.38 9.11
CA LEU A 281 -1.65 -19.28 9.00
C LEU A 281 -2.26 -17.93 9.41
N MET A 282 -3.46 -17.63 8.94
CA MET A 282 -4.15 -16.37 9.26
C MET A 282 -4.48 -16.30 10.77
N LEU A 283 -4.94 -17.38 11.39
CA LEU A 283 -5.20 -17.44 12.84
C LEU A 283 -3.91 -17.24 13.65
N LYS A 284 -2.82 -17.91 13.26
CA LYS A 284 -1.50 -17.72 13.89
C LYS A 284 -1.03 -16.27 13.78
N ASN A 285 -1.16 -15.68 12.61
CA ASN A 285 -0.77 -14.29 12.38
C ASN A 285 -1.63 -13.31 13.20
N ALA A 286 -2.93 -13.58 13.37
CA ALA A 286 -3.80 -12.80 14.24
C ALA A 286 -3.34 -12.79 15.70
N ASP A 287 -2.87 -13.93 16.21
CA ASP A 287 -2.30 -14.03 17.58
C ASP A 287 -1.02 -13.22 17.76
N LEU A 288 -0.16 -13.20 16.74
CA LEU A 288 1.05 -12.41 16.73
C LEU A 288 0.75 -10.90 16.58
N ALA A 289 -0.21 -10.55 15.74
CA ALA A 289 -0.64 -9.18 15.50
C ALA A 289 -1.18 -8.52 16.79
N ALA A 290 -1.88 -9.27 17.64
CA ALA A 290 -2.41 -8.77 18.91
C ALA A 290 -1.33 -8.21 19.87
N LYS A 291 -0.06 -8.60 19.67
CA LYS A 291 1.10 -8.17 20.47
C LYS A 291 1.91 -7.05 19.80
N ASN A 292 1.46 -6.54 18.65
CA ASN A 292 2.21 -5.61 17.83
C ASN A 292 1.52 -4.26 17.73
N ASN A 293 2.23 -3.18 18.12
CA ASN A 293 1.70 -1.81 18.06
C ASN A 293 1.29 -1.40 16.63
N GLY A 294 2.06 -1.78 15.61
CA GLY A 294 1.74 -1.48 14.22
C GLY A 294 0.44 -2.13 13.74
N ALA A 295 0.14 -3.33 14.20
CA ALA A 295 -1.13 -4.00 13.92
C ALA A 295 -2.31 -3.24 14.57
N TRP A 296 -2.18 -2.83 15.83
CA TRP A 296 -3.18 -2.00 16.50
C TRP A 296 -3.36 -0.63 15.84
N MET A 297 -2.27 0.00 15.38
CA MET A 297 -2.36 1.22 14.58
C MET A 297 -3.22 1.02 13.33
N SER A 298 -3.07 -0.10 12.64
CA SER A 298 -3.87 -0.42 11.45
C SER A 298 -5.34 -0.69 11.77
N VAL A 299 -5.61 -1.38 12.87
CA VAL A 299 -6.98 -1.64 13.37
C VAL A 299 -7.69 -0.32 13.68
N LEU A 300 -7.04 0.55 14.48
CA LEU A 300 -7.58 1.85 14.85
C LEU A 300 -7.76 2.75 13.63
N TYR A 301 -6.78 2.80 12.73
CA TYR A 301 -6.89 3.55 11.48
C TYR A 301 -8.14 3.12 10.69
N THR A 302 -8.34 1.81 10.50
CA THR A 302 -9.49 1.29 9.76
C THR A 302 -10.80 1.69 10.43
N TYR A 303 -10.91 1.52 11.75
CA TYR A 303 -12.11 1.88 12.51
C TYR A 303 -12.40 3.38 12.45
N ILE A 304 -11.39 4.22 12.70
CA ILE A 304 -11.53 5.68 12.70
C ILE A 304 -11.94 6.19 11.31
N MET A 305 -11.30 5.69 10.26
CA MET A 305 -11.53 6.17 8.90
C MET A 305 -12.82 5.64 8.26
N THR A 306 -13.32 4.52 8.73
CA THR A 306 -14.43 3.84 8.04
C THR A 306 -15.65 3.58 8.91
N GLY A 307 -15.50 3.60 10.24
CA GLY A 307 -16.52 3.19 11.19
C GLY A 307 -16.73 1.67 11.26
N VAL A 308 -15.92 0.88 10.55
CA VAL A 308 -16.08 -0.58 10.48
C VAL A 308 -15.06 -1.28 11.35
N ASP A 309 -15.54 -2.13 12.25
CA ASP A 309 -14.70 -2.96 13.12
C ASP A 309 -14.20 -4.21 12.38
N PHE A 310 -12.91 -4.19 12.03
CA PHE A 310 -12.22 -5.33 11.42
C PHE A 310 -11.46 -6.20 12.44
N HIS A 311 -11.63 -5.95 13.74
CA HIS A 311 -10.87 -6.64 14.78
C HIS A 311 -11.68 -7.65 15.57
N THR A 312 -12.82 -7.25 16.15
CA THR A 312 -13.55 -8.04 17.18
C THR A 312 -13.93 -9.45 16.70
N ASN A 313 -14.39 -9.59 15.46
CA ASN A 313 -14.81 -10.88 14.89
C ASN A 313 -13.79 -11.48 13.91
N TYR A 314 -12.56 -10.96 13.84
CA TYR A 314 -11.58 -11.36 12.82
C TYR A 314 -11.32 -12.87 12.82
N LYS A 315 -10.97 -13.46 13.97
CA LYS A 315 -10.72 -14.92 14.07
C LYS A 315 -11.95 -15.74 13.73
N LYS A 316 -13.12 -15.36 14.25
CA LYS A 316 -14.38 -16.05 13.96
C LYS A 316 -14.71 -16.01 12.46
N THR A 317 -14.41 -14.91 11.80
CA THR A 317 -14.60 -14.78 10.35
C THR A 317 -13.65 -15.71 9.59
N ILE A 318 -12.38 -15.82 10.01
CA ILE A 318 -11.44 -16.79 9.43
C ILE A 318 -11.92 -18.22 9.61
N GLU A 319 -12.38 -18.58 10.81
CA GLU A 319 -12.90 -19.92 11.11
C GLU A 319 -14.08 -20.30 10.21
N ALA A 320 -14.93 -19.32 9.84
CA ALA A 320 -16.08 -19.50 8.96
C ALA A 320 -15.74 -19.63 7.47
N ILE A 321 -14.47 -19.50 7.06
CA ILE A 321 -14.01 -19.70 5.69
C ILE A 321 -14.23 -21.15 5.26
N THR A 322 -14.78 -21.32 4.04
CA THR A 322 -14.88 -22.62 3.36
C THR A 322 -14.36 -22.52 1.92
N PRO A 323 -13.93 -23.62 1.30
CA PRO A 323 -13.53 -23.62 -0.12
C PRO A 323 -14.60 -23.05 -1.04
N ALA A 324 -15.88 -23.38 -0.79
CA ALA A 324 -16.99 -22.88 -1.59
C ALA A 324 -17.21 -21.37 -1.46
N LYS A 325 -17.08 -20.81 -0.26
CA LYS A 325 -17.16 -19.35 -0.05
C LYS A 325 -16.04 -18.62 -0.77
N LEU A 326 -14.80 -19.11 -0.69
CA LEU A 326 -13.64 -18.49 -1.36
C LEU A 326 -13.79 -18.54 -2.89
N ALA A 327 -14.19 -19.70 -3.44
CA ALA A 327 -14.41 -19.83 -4.88
C ALA A 327 -15.54 -18.89 -5.37
N ALA A 328 -16.65 -18.81 -4.64
CA ALA A 328 -17.74 -17.90 -4.98
C ALA A 328 -17.31 -16.42 -4.90
N HIS A 329 -16.52 -16.05 -3.89
CA HIS A 329 -15.99 -14.70 -3.73
C HIS A 329 -15.05 -14.32 -4.88
N LEU A 330 -14.11 -15.21 -5.24
CA LEU A 330 -13.20 -15.02 -6.36
C LEU A 330 -13.97 -14.93 -7.69
N LYS A 331 -14.97 -15.78 -7.89
CA LYS A 331 -15.87 -15.74 -9.05
C LYS A 331 -16.58 -14.40 -9.18
N GLN A 332 -17.05 -13.82 -8.08
CA GLN A 332 -17.67 -12.49 -8.08
C GLN A 332 -16.68 -11.41 -8.52
N ILE A 333 -15.42 -11.46 -8.06
CA ILE A 333 -14.38 -10.51 -8.46
C ILE A 333 -14.10 -10.62 -9.96
N VAL A 334 -13.92 -11.83 -10.48
CA VAL A 334 -13.65 -12.09 -11.90
C VAL A 334 -14.86 -11.70 -12.78
N ALA A 335 -16.07 -11.98 -12.34
CA ALA A 335 -17.32 -11.68 -13.08
C ALA A 335 -17.57 -10.16 -13.24
N ALA A 336 -16.95 -9.31 -12.44
CA ALA A 336 -17.01 -7.86 -12.61
C ALA A 336 -16.33 -7.38 -13.91
N GLY A 337 -15.51 -8.23 -14.55
CA GLY A 337 -14.90 -7.97 -15.84
C GLY A 337 -13.76 -6.93 -15.83
N ASN A 338 -13.33 -6.48 -14.65
CA ASN A 338 -12.23 -5.54 -14.53
C ASN A 338 -10.92 -6.30 -14.32
N HIS A 339 -10.09 -6.31 -15.35
CA HIS A 339 -8.84 -7.07 -15.39
C HIS A 339 -7.73 -6.24 -16.04
N ALA A 340 -6.66 -6.01 -15.33
CA ALA A 340 -5.44 -5.42 -15.87
C ALA A 340 -4.35 -6.48 -16.01
N GLU A 341 -3.76 -6.59 -17.19
CA GLU A 341 -2.64 -7.45 -17.51
C GLU A 341 -1.46 -6.61 -17.98
N VAL A 342 -0.31 -6.74 -17.34
CA VAL A 342 0.93 -6.08 -17.76
C VAL A 342 2.02 -7.11 -17.91
N ILE A 343 2.58 -7.20 -19.11
CA ILE A 343 3.62 -8.17 -19.44
C ILE A 343 4.79 -7.44 -20.07
N MET A 344 5.95 -7.59 -19.48
CA MET A 344 7.23 -7.15 -20.04
C MET A 344 8.05 -8.37 -20.42
N THR A 345 8.64 -8.35 -21.61
CA THR A 345 9.60 -9.34 -22.07
C THR A 345 10.90 -8.67 -22.55
N PRO A 346 12.03 -9.38 -22.63
CA PRO A 346 13.24 -8.81 -23.20
C PRO A 346 13.03 -8.42 -24.67
N ALA A 347 13.66 -7.33 -25.09
CA ALA A 347 13.82 -7.03 -26.52
C ALA A 347 14.79 -8.07 -27.13
N LYS A 348 14.46 -8.52 -28.34
CA LYS A 348 15.33 -9.40 -29.11
C LYS A 348 16.58 -8.69 -29.59
#